data_c01ac74e5a7c472b5dab1d1ea32ead10
#
_entry.id   c01ac74e5a7c472b5dab1d1ea32ead10
#
_cell.length_a   1.000
_cell.length_b   1.000
_cell.length_c   1.000
_cell.angle_alpha   90.00
_cell.angle_beta   90.00
_cell.angle_gamma   90.00
#
_symmetry.space_group_name_H-M   'P 1'
#
loop_
_entity.id
_entity.type
_entity.pdbx_description
1 polymer ?
#
loop_
_entity_poly.entity_id
_entity_poly.type
_entity_poly.pdbx_seq_one_letter_code
_entity_poly.pdbx_strand_id
1 'polypeptide(L)'
;MLTKLKFLTSGESHGKGLLGILDGIPAGLELSKEYIDKQLSRRQKGYGRGGRMKIEKDQAEIWGGIRHGKTLGSPIGLLITNKDWENWKSKMSIEAPKNEIKKVTLPRPGHADLAGIQKFDFDDIRNVLERSSARETAMRVALGTVCRKLLESLNIKIGSRVIQIHDIKDESKIDPKLDVLDLSKKADLSPVRCLNKPVEEKMIKIIDNAKKSGDSVGGIFEIFATGLPYGLGSYTQWDLKLQARITALIMSVNAYKGIEIGGGMKGAEKYGSEIHDEIGLKAVSYTHLTLPTRLP
;
A
#
# COMPACT_ATOMS: atom_id res chain seq x y z
N MET A 1 -16.42 -7.61 6.90
CA MET A 1 -15.46 -6.52 6.87
C MET A 1 -15.66 -5.63 5.65
N LEU A 2 -15.37 -6.03 4.43
CA LEU A 2 -15.84 -5.35 3.23
C LEU A 2 -17.15 -6.02 2.78
N THR A 3 -18.23 -5.24 2.66
CA THR A 3 -19.55 -5.80 2.33
C THR A 3 -19.92 -5.61 0.87
N LYS A 4 -19.58 -4.46 0.30
CA LYS A 4 -19.86 -4.12 -1.11
C LYS A 4 -18.62 -4.24 -1.98
N LEU A 5 -17.50 -3.66 -1.55
CA LEU A 5 -16.22 -3.77 -2.26
C LEU A 5 -15.50 -5.04 -1.81
N LYS A 6 -15.10 -5.89 -2.75
CA LYS A 6 -14.35 -7.12 -2.48
C LYS A 6 -13.16 -7.21 -3.43
N PHE A 7 -12.06 -7.79 -2.97
CA PHE A 7 -10.93 -8.08 -3.85
C PHE A 7 -10.27 -9.40 -3.49
N LEU A 8 -9.70 -10.03 -4.50
CA LEU A 8 -8.84 -11.19 -4.38
C LEU A 8 -7.54 -10.94 -5.14
N THR A 9 -6.45 -11.47 -4.61
CA THR A 9 -5.16 -11.47 -5.30
C THR A 9 -4.63 -12.89 -5.39
N SER A 10 -3.98 -13.22 -6.50
CA SER A 10 -3.34 -14.50 -6.75
C SER A 10 -2.00 -14.29 -7.43
N GLY A 11 -1.21 -15.34 -7.51
CA GLY A 11 0.09 -15.34 -8.14
C GLY A 11 1.25 -15.25 -7.14
N GLU A 12 2.39 -15.73 -7.59
CA GLU A 12 3.63 -15.86 -6.84
C GLU A 12 4.66 -14.85 -7.33
N SER A 13 5.64 -14.57 -6.47
CA SER A 13 6.69 -13.58 -6.75
C SER A 13 7.43 -13.87 -8.05
N HIS A 14 7.84 -15.13 -8.28
CA HIS A 14 8.53 -15.57 -9.48
C HIS A 14 7.67 -16.49 -10.37
N GLY A 15 6.34 -16.54 -10.14
CA GLY A 15 5.37 -17.18 -11.04
C GLY A 15 5.17 -16.34 -12.31
N LYS A 16 4.27 -16.78 -13.20
CA LYS A 16 3.97 -16.13 -14.50
C LYS A 16 3.56 -14.66 -14.33
N GLY A 17 2.84 -14.35 -13.26
CA GLY A 17 2.33 -13.01 -13.01
C GLY A 17 1.52 -12.94 -11.73
N LEU A 18 0.93 -11.78 -11.52
CA LEU A 18 0.00 -11.50 -10.44
C LEU A 18 -1.37 -11.24 -11.03
N LEU A 19 -2.39 -11.86 -10.45
CA LEU A 19 -3.79 -11.66 -10.80
C LEU A 19 -4.51 -10.92 -9.68
N GLY A 20 -5.45 -10.07 -10.05
CA GLY A 20 -6.33 -9.40 -9.11
C GLY A 20 -7.73 -9.26 -9.66
N ILE A 21 -8.71 -9.50 -8.80
CA ILE A 21 -10.12 -9.27 -9.09
C ILE A 21 -10.65 -8.27 -8.07
N LEU A 22 -11.32 -7.24 -8.56
CA LEU A 22 -12.00 -6.23 -7.75
C LEU A 22 -13.47 -6.19 -8.13
N ASP A 23 -14.34 -6.41 -7.15
CA ASP A 23 -15.78 -6.36 -7.31
C ASP A 23 -16.39 -5.23 -6.47
N GLY A 24 -17.54 -4.70 -6.91
CA GLY A 24 -18.28 -3.65 -6.21
C GLY A 24 -17.94 -2.22 -6.65
N ILE A 25 -17.24 -2.03 -7.76
CA ILE A 25 -17.06 -0.70 -8.39
C ILE A 25 -18.29 -0.39 -9.24
N PRO A 26 -18.89 0.81 -9.09
CA PRO A 26 -20.06 1.19 -9.89
C PRO A 26 -19.74 1.27 -11.37
N ALA A 27 -20.74 1.07 -12.23
CA ALA A 27 -20.63 1.28 -13.66
C ALA A 27 -20.41 2.76 -14.00
N GLY A 28 -19.74 3.03 -15.12
CA GLY A 28 -19.56 4.37 -15.67
C GLY A 28 -18.36 5.16 -15.12
N LEU A 29 -17.57 4.61 -14.17
CA LEU A 29 -16.35 5.24 -13.72
C LEU A 29 -15.33 5.26 -14.85
N GLU A 30 -14.81 6.44 -15.19
CA GLU A 30 -13.73 6.58 -16.17
C GLU A 30 -12.42 6.05 -15.60
N LEU A 31 -11.81 5.11 -16.33
CA LEU A 31 -10.55 4.48 -15.91
C LEU A 31 -9.75 4.07 -17.14
N SER A 32 -8.49 4.48 -17.20
CA SER A 32 -7.56 4.07 -18.25
C SER A 32 -6.43 3.20 -17.69
N LYS A 33 -5.82 2.42 -18.57
CA LYS A 33 -4.64 1.62 -18.26
C LYS A 33 -3.48 2.51 -17.80
N GLU A 34 -3.29 3.64 -18.47
CA GLU A 34 -2.22 4.60 -18.18
C GLU A 34 -2.33 5.17 -16.76
N TYR A 35 -3.55 5.37 -16.27
CA TYR A 35 -3.78 5.81 -14.90
C TYR A 35 -3.30 4.76 -13.89
N ILE A 36 -3.55 3.47 -14.15
CA ILE A 36 -3.08 2.35 -13.31
C ILE A 36 -1.56 2.26 -13.39
N ASP A 37 -1.00 2.26 -14.58
CA ASP A 37 0.45 2.13 -14.82
C ASP A 37 1.25 3.26 -14.19
N LYS A 38 0.69 4.48 -14.13
CA LYS A 38 1.28 5.61 -13.42
C LYS A 38 1.47 5.32 -11.92
N GLN A 39 0.49 4.70 -11.27
CA GLN A 39 0.60 4.35 -9.84
C GLN A 39 1.55 3.15 -9.62
N LEU A 40 1.56 2.19 -10.53
CA LEU A 40 2.54 1.11 -10.52
C LEU A 40 3.96 1.63 -10.68
N SER A 41 4.19 2.55 -11.63
CA SER A 41 5.47 3.23 -11.80
C SER A 41 5.87 4.02 -10.54
N ARG A 42 4.91 4.71 -9.89
CA ARG A 42 5.16 5.40 -8.62
C ARG A 42 5.56 4.43 -7.52
N ARG A 43 4.92 3.27 -7.42
CA ARG A 43 5.31 2.20 -6.47
C ARG A 43 6.76 1.75 -6.69
N GLN A 44 7.23 1.74 -7.92
CA GLN A 44 8.58 1.28 -8.26
C GLN A 44 9.68 2.30 -7.95
N LYS A 45 9.35 3.55 -7.67
CA LYS A 45 10.29 4.57 -7.21
C LYS A 45 10.72 4.30 -5.77
N GLY A 46 11.86 4.84 -5.39
CA GLY A 46 12.38 4.81 -4.02
C GLY A 46 13.83 4.35 -3.96
N TYR A 47 14.57 4.94 -3.03
CA TYR A 47 15.97 4.66 -2.81
C TYR A 47 16.18 3.31 -2.11
N GLY A 48 17.31 2.67 -2.36
CA GLY A 48 17.70 1.42 -1.67
C GLY A 48 16.95 0.15 -2.09
N ARG A 49 16.09 0.21 -3.10
CA ARG A 49 15.34 -0.96 -3.56
C ARG A 49 16.24 -1.99 -4.23
N GLY A 50 15.87 -3.27 -4.09
CA GLY A 50 16.63 -4.41 -4.61
C GLY A 50 16.73 -4.44 -6.15
N GLY A 51 17.71 -5.20 -6.66
CA GLY A 51 18.04 -5.27 -8.10
C GLY A 51 16.88 -5.69 -9.01
N ARG A 52 15.93 -6.48 -8.52
CA ARG A 52 14.73 -6.88 -9.27
C ARG A 52 13.92 -5.70 -9.79
N MET A 53 13.88 -4.58 -9.06
CA MET A 53 13.18 -3.37 -9.50
C MET A 53 13.75 -2.74 -10.77
N LYS A 54 14.96 -3.14 -11.17
CA LYS A 54 15.57 -2.74 -12.46
C LYS A 54 15.02 -3.56 -13.63
N ILE A 55 14.60 -4.80 -13.38
CA ILE A 55 14.09 -5.74 -14.37
C ILE A 55 12.59 -5.52 -14.59
N GLU A 56 11.84 -5.39 -13.49
CA GLU A 56 10.38 -5.28 -13.51
C GLU A 56 9.97 -3.83 -13.85
N LYS A 57 9.20 -3.68 -14.91
CA LYS A 57 8.44 -2.46 -15.23
C LYS A 57 6.98 -2.85 -15.18
N ASP A 58 6.38 -2.73 -13.98
CA ASP A 58 5.01 -3.16 -13.76
C ASP A 58 4.03 -2.38 -14.63
N GLN A 59 3.25 -3.11 -15.38
CA GLN A 59 2.14 -2.63 -16.17
C GLN A 59 0.95 -3.55 -15.95
N ALA A 60 -0.24 -2.97 -15.84
CA ALA A 60 -1.46 -3.74 -15.69
C ALA A 60 -2.10 -4.02 -17.04
N GLU A 61 -2.46 -5.26 -17.28
CA GLU A 61 -3.39 -5.65 -18.34
C GLU A 61 -4.80 -5.70 -17.74
N ILE A 62 -5.75 -5.08 -18.42
CA ILE A 62 -7.17 -5.11 -18.04
C ILE A 62 -7.82 -6.26 -18.79
N TRP A 63 -8.28 -7.27 -18.05
CA TRP A 63 -8.86 -8.49 -18.63
C TRP A 63 -10.38 -8.48 -18.70
N GLY A 64 -11.02 -7.60 -17.91
CA GLY A 64 -12.47 -7.49 -17.89
C GLY A 64 -12.96 -6.38 -16.95
N GLY A 65 -14.27 -6.12 -16.98
CA GLY A 65 -14.92 -5.12 -16.13
C GLY A 65 -14.82 -3.68 -16.62
N ILE A 66 -14.12 -3.43 -17.75
CA ILE A 66 -13.96 -2.09 -18.36
C ILE A 66 -14.18 -2.19 -19.87
N ARG A 67 -14.92 -1.24 -20.43
CA ARG A 67 -15.13 -1.10 -21.87
C ARG A 67 -15.17 0.37 -22.26
N HIS A 68 -14.49 0.73 -23.33
CA HIS A 68 -14.41 2.11 -23.83
C HIS A 68 -14.01 3.12 -22.75
N GLY A 69 -13.06 2.73 -21.88
CA GLY A 69 -12.55 3.58 -20.80
C GLY A 69 -13.50 3.75 -19.61
N LYS A 70 -14.57 2.97 -19.50
CA LYS A 70 -15.55 3.03 -18.41
C LYS A 70 -15.78 1.67 -17.78
N THR A 71 -15.94 1.64 -16.46
CA THR A 71 -16.30 0.43 -15.72
C THR A 71 -17.71 -0.03 -16.07
N LEU A 72 -17.94 -1.33 -15.97
CA LEU A 72 -19.23 -1.96 -16.35
C LEU A 72 -20.13 -2.30 -15.16
N GLY A 73 -19.64 -2.11 -13.91
CA GLY A 73 -20.34 -2.59 -12.70
C GLY A 73 -20.16 -4.08 -12.43
N SER A 74 -19.50 -4.81 -13.32
CA SER A 74 -19.06 -6.19 -13.13
C SER A 74 -17.66 -6.25 -12.51
N PRO A 75 -17.19 -7.42 -12.02
CA PRO A 75 -15.84 -7.57 -11.51
C PRO A 75 -14.78 -7.12 -12.52
N ILE A 76 -13.78 -6.38 -12.03
CA ILE A 76 -12.63 -5.91 -12.80
C ILE A 76 -11.49 -6.89 -12.60
N GLY A 77 -11.02 -7.52 -13.68
CA GLY A 77 -9.86 -8.40 -13.69
C GLY A 77 -8.61 -7.67 -14.17
N LEU A 78 -7.53 -7.75 -13.38
CA LEU A 78 -6.22 -7.19 -13.71
C LEU A 78 -5.14 -8.28 -13.67
N LEU A 79 -4.19 -8.19 -14.60
CA LEU A 79 -3.01 -9.04 -14.67
C LEU A 79 -1.75 -8.16 -14.68
N ILE A 80 -0.71 -8.55 -13.96
CA ILE A 80 0.64 -8.00 -14.04
C ILE A 80 1.60 -9.15 -14.34
N THR A 81 2.17 -9.17 -15.52
CA THR A 81 3.14 -10.19 -15.93
C THR A 81 4.47 -10.00 -15.21
N ASN A 82 5.05 -11.06 -14.69
CA ASN A 82 6.39 -11.06 -14.12
C ASN A 82 7.42 -11.27 -15.24
N LYS A 83 8.26 -10.28 -15.51
CA LYS A 83 9.31 -10.38 -16.53
C LYS A 83 10.39 -11.41 -16.17
N ASP A 84 10.64 -11.58 -14.90
CA ASP A 84 11.62 -12.56 -14.39
C ASP A 84 11.15 -14.02 -14.52
N TRP A 85 9.89 -14.26 -14.88
CA TRP A 85 9.32 -15.59 -15.09
C TRP A 85 10.17 -16.49 -15.99
N GLU A 86 10.77 -15.93 -17.05
CA GLU A 86 11.60 -16.67 -17.99
C GLU A 86 12.74 -17.42 -17.30
N ASN A 87 13.33 -16.83 -16.25
CA ASN A 87 14.44 -17.40 -15.46
C ASN A 87 13.93 -18.42 -14.41
N TRP A 88 12.62 -18.48 -14.20
CA TRP A 88 12.02 -19.28 -13.12
C TRP A 88 11.10 -20.40 -13.59
N LYS A 89 10.87 -20.53 -14.90
CA LYS A 89 9.94 -21.49 -15.50
C LYS A 89 10.07 -22.91 -14.95
N SER A 90 11.31 -23.41 -14.85
CA SER A 90 11.55 -24.77 -14.35
C SER A 90 11.25 -24.94 -12.87
N LYS A 91 11.50 -23.88 -12.06
CA LYS A 91 11.36 -23.91 -10.59
C LYS A 91 9.93 -23.60 -10.13
N MET A 92 9.16 -22.88 -10.93
CA MET A 92 7.82 -22.38 -10.62
C MET A 92 6.78 -22.89 -11.62
N SER A 93 7.08 -23.98 -12.34
CA SER A 93 6.12 -24.64 -13.23
C SER A 93 4.88 -25.07 -12.46
N ILE A 94 3.71 -24.96 -13.10
CA ILE A 94 2.44 -25.52 -12.61
C ILE A 94 2.47 -27.05 -12.75
N GLU A 95 3.16 -27.53 -13.75
CA GLU A 95 3.28 -28.96 -14.06
C GLU A 95 4.38 -29.61 -13.23
N ALA A 96 4.22 -30.90 -12.95
CA ALA A 96 5.23 -31.66 -12.25
C ALA A 96 6.59 -31.57 -12.97
N PRO A 97 7.68 -31.34 -12.24
CA PRO A 97 8.98 -31.21 -12.84
C PRO A 97 9.45 -32.58 -13.40
N LYS A 98 10.08 -32.55 -14.58
CA LYS A 98 10.68 -33.76 -15.18
C LYS A 98 11.91 -34.27 -14.43
N ASN A 99 12.61 -33.36 -13.76
CA ASN A 99 13.82 -33.64 -12.97
C ASN A 99 13.61 -33.11 -11.54
N GLU A 100 14.35 -33.67 -10.60
CA GLU A 100 14.35 -33.21 -9.23
C GLU A 100 14.77 -31.73 -9.14
N ILE A 101 13.99 -30.92 -8.45
CA ILE A 101 14.27 -29.50 -8.21
C ILE A 101 14.79 -29.36 -6.78
N LYS A 102 15.92 -28.66 -6.64
CA LYS A 102 16.49 -28.35 -5.32
C LYS A 102 15.47 -27.56 -4.48
N LYS A 103 15.01 -28.15 -3.40
CA LYS A 103 14.12 -27.54 -2.42
C LYS A 103 14.83 -26.43 -1.64
N VAL A 104 14.07 -25.45 -1.19
CA VAL A 104 14.50 -24.44 -0.22
C VAL A 104 14.07 -24.90 1.15
N THR A 105 15.02 -25.16 2.04
CA THR A 105 14.75 -25.74 3.37
C THR A 105 15.11 -24.81 4.52
N LEU A 106 15.85 -23.70 4.26
CA LEU A 106 16.25 -22.73 5.27
C LEU A 106 15.25 -21.58 5.34
N PRO A 107 14.46 -21.45 6.42
CA PRO A 107 13.49 -20.38 6.58
C PRO A 107 14.18 -19.04 6.86
N ARG A 108 13.63 -17.98 6.31
CA ARG A 108 14.09 -16.60 6.56
C ARG A 108 13.54 -16.09 7.89
N PRO A 109 14.37 -15.52 8.78
CA PRO A 109 13.90 -14.86 10.00
C PRO A 109 12.92 -13.71 9.68
N GLY A 110 11.89 -13.56 10.51
CA GLY A 110 10.90 -12.49 10.36
C GLY A 110 9.92 -12.62 9.19
N HIS A 111 9.96 -13.73 8.45
CA HIS A 111 9.04 -14.07 7.37
C HIS A 111 8.01 -15.14 7.76
N ALA A 112 7.03 -15.38 6.88
CA ALA A 112 6.01 -16.40 7.07
C ALA A 112 6.53 -17.83 6.82
N ASP A 113 7.78 -17.99 6.44
CA ASP A 113 8.37 -19.23 5.92
C ASP A 113 8.16 -20.42 6.87
N LEU A 114 8.64 -20.32 8.10
CA LEU A 114 8.55 -21.42 9.08
C LEU A 114 7.10 -21.74 9.45
N ALA A 115 6.31 -20.72 9.77
CA ALA A 115 4.91 -20.91 10.14
C ALA A 115 4.09 -21.46 8.97
N GLY A 116 4.39 -21.04 7.76
CA GLY A 116 3.69 -21.48 6.55
C GLY A 116 3.95 -22.93 6.21
N ILE A 117 5.22 -23.39 6.25
CA ILE A 117 5.53 -24.80 5.98
C ILE A 117 4.94 -25.73 7.02
N GLN A 118 4.95 -25.33 8.30
CA GLN A 118 4.34 -26.12 9.37
C GLN A 118 2.81 -26.20 9.22
N LYS A 119 2.17 -25.07 8.88
CA LYS A 119 0.72 -25.01 8.73
C LYS A 119 0.18 -25.86 7.59
N PHE A 120 0.89 -25.91 6.48
CA PHE A 120 0.45 -26.56 5.24
C PHE A 120 1.19 -27.86 4.93
N ASP A 121 2.04 -28.30 5.85
CA ASP A 121 2.88 -29.52 5.72
C ASP A 121 3.69 -29.52 4.40
N PHE A 122 4.37 -28.39 4.14
CA PHE A 122 5.23 -28.27 2.98
C PHE A 122 6.67 -28.65 3.33
N ASP A 123 7.36 -29.31 2.41
CA ASP A 123 8.77 -29.65 2.48
C ASP A 123 9.68 -28.71 1.67
N ASP A 124 9.08 -27.81 0.90
CA ASP A 124 9.77 -26.74 0.16
C ASP A 124 9.20 -25.37 0.59
N ILE A 125 10.05 -24.56 1.23
CA ILE A 125 9.69 -23.21 1.69
C ILE A 125 9.27 -22.31 0.52
N ARG A 126 9.65 -22.64 -0.71
CA ARG A 126 9.27 -21.89 -1.90
C ARG A 126 7.75 -21.74 -2.03
N ASN A 127 7.00 -22.76 -1.64
CA ASN A 127 5.53 -22.74 -1.65
C ASN A 127 4.94 -21.65 -0.75
N VAL A 128 5.68 -21.20 0.27
CA VAL A 128 5.29 -20.12 1.18
C VAL A 128 5.91 -18.78 0.76
N LEU A 129 7.24 -18.78 0.54
CA LEU A 129 8.00 -17.53 0.32
C LEU A 129 7.56 -16.77 -0.94
N GLU A 130 7.13 -17.49 -1.97
CA GLU A 130 6.72 -16.88 -3.23
C GLU A 130 5.41 -16.11 -3.07
N ARG A 131 4.44 -16.68 -2.35
CA ARG A 131 3.15 -16.02 -2.10
C ARG A 131 3.23 -14.96 -1.02
N SER A 132 4.04 -15.15 0.02
CA SER A 132 4.20 -14.18 1.11
C SER A 132 5.11 -12.99 0.75
N SER A 133 5.65 -12.99 -0.45
CA SER A 133 6.53 -11.93 -0.94
C SER A 133 5.83 -10.57 -1.03
N ALA A 134 6.57 -9.50 -0.74
CA ALA A 134 6.11 -8.11 -0.96
C ALA A 134 5.79 -7.80 -2.44
N ARG A 135 6.10 -8.70 -3.38
CA ARG A 135 5.71 -8.59 -4.79
C ARG A 135 4.18 -8.52 -4.96
N GLU A 136 3.44 -9.22 -4.11
CA GLU A 136 1.98 -9.20 -4.09
C GLU A 136 1.41 -7.78 -3.98
N THR A 137 2.10 -6.87 -3.31
CA THR A 137 1.67 -5.48 -3.17
C THR A 137 1.58 -4.71 -4.50
N ALA A 138 2.21 -5.20 -5.59
CA ALA A 138 2.02 -4.60 -6.90
C ALA A 138 0.56 -4.74 -7.37
N MET A 139 -0.04 -5.91 -7.17
CA MET A 139 -1.45 -6.11 -7.51
C MET A 139 -2.36 -5.31 -6.58
N ARG A 140 -2.05 -5.19 -5.28
CA ARG A 140 -2.81 -4.31 -4.36
C ARG A 140 -2.77 -2.86 -4.81
N VAL A 141 -1.64 -2.36 -5.31
CA VAL A 141 -1.56 -1.00 -5.87
C VAL A 141 -2.42 -0.87 -7.13
N ALA A 142 -2.40 -1.86 -8.03
CA ALA A 142 -3.24 -1.82 -9.22
C ALA A 142 -4.74 -1.76 -8.87
N LEU A 143 -5.22 -2.66 -8.01
CA LEU A 143 -6.61 -2.68 -7.54
C LEU A 143 -6.96 -1.42 -6.73
N GLY A 144 -6.07 -0.99 -5.83
CA GLY A 144 -6.23 0.23 -5.04
C GLY A 144 -6.29 1.49 -5.90
N THR A 145 -5.66 1.47 -7.09
CA THR A 145 -5.73 2.57 -8.04
C THR A 145 -7.14 2.76 -8.62
N VAL A 146 -7.86 1.66 -8.86
CA VAL A 146 -9.28 1.72 -9.25
C VAL A 146 -10.12 2.37 -8.16
N CYS A 147 -9.91 1.95 -6.91
CA CYS A 147 -10.57 2.55 -5.74
C CYS A 147 -10.20 4.03 -5.58
N ARG A 148 -8.94 4.40 -5.80
CA ARG A 148 -8.49 5.79 -5.79
C ARG A 148 -9.22 6.62 -6.84
N LYS A 149 -9.40 6.10 -8.05
CA LYS A 149 -10.14 6.81 -9.10
C LYS A 149 -11.59 7.04 -8.73
N LEU A 150 -12.23 6.07 -8.08
CA LEU A 150 -13.58 6.25 -7.51
C LEU A 150 -13.61 7.35 -6.44
N LEU A 151 -12.66 7.36 -5.52
CA LEU A 151 -12.58 8.41 -4.50
C LEU A 151 -12.36 9.79 -5.12
N GLU A 152 -11.50 9.91 -6.13
CA GLU A 152 -11.27 11.16 -6.86
C GLU A 152 -12.54 11.67 -7.56
N SER A 153 -13.39 10.77 -8.10
CA SER A 153 -14.70 11.16 -8.69
C SER A 153 -15.69 11.68 -7.65
N LEU A 154 -15.45 11.40 -6.38
CA LEU A 154 -16.22 11.91 -5.23
C LEU A 154 -15.51 13.11 -4.55
N ASN A 155 -14.51 13.71 -5.20
CA ASN A 155 -13.67 14.79 -4.66
C ASN A 155 -12.89 14.42 -3.38
N ILE A 156 -12.70 13.13 -3.11
CA ILE A 156 -11.86 12.64 -2.02
C ILE A 156 -10.44 12.46 -2.55
N LYS A 157 -9.47 13.14 -1.94
CA LYS A 157 -8.07 13.12 -2.32
C LYS A 157 -7.23 12.42 -1.27
N ILE A 158 -6.26 11.61 -1.71
CA ILE A 158 -5.35 10.87 -0.83
C ILE A 158 -3.92 11.21 -1.19
N GLY A 159 -3.16 11.65 -0.20
CA GLY A 159 -1.74 11.93 -0.29
C GLY A 159 -0.94 11.19 0.78
N SER A 160 0.38 11.16 0.63
CA SER A 160 1.26 10.51 1.61
C SER A 160 2.68 11.03 1.50
N ARG A 161 3.43 10.93 2.61
CA ARG A 161 4.88 11.16 2.68
C ARG A 161 5.53 10.16 3.65
N VAL A 162 6.84 10.03 3.60
CA VAL A 162 7.64 9.35 4.63
C VAL A 162 8.04 10.39 5.66
N ILE A 163 7.88 10.05 6.93
CA ILE A 163 8.22 10.93 8.06
C ILE A 163 9.38 10.40 8.89
N GLN A 164 9.76 9.14 8.71
CA GLN A 164 10.90 8.58 9.44
C GLN A 164 11.50 7.41 8.67
N ILE A 165 12.84 7.31 8.67
CA ILE A 165 13.58 6.10 8.30
C ILE A 165 14.61 5.89 9.40
N HIS A 166 14.60 4.69 10.01
CA HIS A 166 15.37 4.36 11.20
C HIS A 166 15.10 5.40 12.30
N ASP A 167 16.11 6.10 12.80
CA ASP A 167 16.01 7.17 13.81
C ASP A 167 15.90 8.60 13.22
N ILE A 168 16.04 8.74 11.91
CA ILE A 168 16.00 10.03 11.21
C ILE A 168 14.56 10.43 10.92
N LYS A 169 14.11 11.52 11.52
CA LYS A 169 12.73 12.05 11.39
C LYS A 169 12.68 13.30 10.53
N ASP A 170 11.67 13.37 9.66
CA ASP A 170 11.26 14.59 8.97
C ASP A 170 10.13 15.27 9.75
N GLU A 171 10.46 16.27 10.52
CA GLU A 171 9.54 17.06 11.34
C GLU A 171 8.95 18.27 10.60
N SER A 172 9.03 18.29 9.27
CA SER A 172 8.45 19.36 8.45
C SER A 172 6.97 19.50 8.73
N LYS A 173 6.58 20.67 9.17
CA LYS A 173 5.17 21.04 9.35
C LYS A 173 4.48 21.11 8.00
N ILE A 174 3.28 20.58 7.93
CA ILE A 174 2.44 20.67 6.74
C ILE A 174 1.57 21.92 6.87
N ASP A 175 1.55 22.72 5.82
CA ASP A 175 0.57 23.81 5.72
C ASP A 175 -0.83 23.17 5.60
N PRO A 176 -1.74 23.46 6.54
CA PRO A 176 -3.12 22.92 6.49
C PRO A 176 -3.90 23.31 5.23
N LYS A 177 -3.46 24.37 4.53
CA LYS A 177 -4.06 24.84 3.27
C LYS A 177 -3.50 24.12 2.03
N LEU A 178 -2.42 23.35 2.19
CA LEU A 178 -1.80 22.64 1.07
C LEU A 178 -2.70 21.49 0.63
N ASP A 179 -2.95 21.41 -0.67
CA ASP A 179 -3.65 20.25 -1.25
C ASP A 179 -2.81 18.96 -1.02
N VAL A 180 -3.47 17.90 -0.53
CA VAL A 180 -2.78 16.64 -0.20
C VAL A 180 -2.16 15.94 -1.43
N LEU A 181 -2.68 16.22 -2.63
CA LEU A 181 -2.06 15.72 -3.86
C LEU A 181 -0.77 16.48 -4.16
N ASP A 182 -0.73 17.78 -3.91
CA ASP A 182 0.47 18.60 -4.12
C ASP A 182 1.53 18.30 -3.06
N LEU A 183 1.12 18.03 -1.81
CA LEU A 183 1.99 17.47 -0.79
C LEU A 183 2.63 16.16 -1.28
N SER A 184 1.81 15.26 -1.78
CA SER A 184 2.28 13.95 -2.27
C SER A 184 3.21 14.09 -3.48
N LYS A 185 2.94 15.02 -4.39
CA LYS A 185 3.82 15.35 -5.53
C LYS A 185 5.17 15.90 -5.05
N LYS A 186 5.17 16.82 -4.05
CA LYS A 186 6.42 17.32 -3.45
C LYS A 186 7.23 16.18 -2.83
N ALA A 187 6.59 15.30 -2.06
CA ALA A 187 7.23 14.12 -1.51
C ALA A 187 7.80 13.18 -2.61
N ASP A 188 7.10 13.02 -3.74
CA ASP A 188 7.55 12.18 -4.87
C ASP A 188 8.80 12.73 -5.59
N LEU A 189 9.22 13.98 -5.34
CA LEU A 189 10.49 14.53 -5.83
C LEU A 189 11.68 14.01 -5.03
N SER A 190 11.47 13.59 -3.79
CA SER A 190 12.49 12.97 -2.95
C SER A 190 12.58 11.47 -3.21
N PRO A 191 13.78 10.89 -3.38
CA PRO A 191 13.94 9.46 -3.55
C PRO A 191 13.53 8.63 -2.31
N VAL A 192 13.45 9.26 -1.14
CA VAL A 192 12.95 8.66 0.12
C VAL A 192 11.58 9.22 0.52
N ARG A 193 10.98 10.09 -0.31
CA ARG A 193 9.63 10.65 -0.12
C ARG A 193 9.45 11.52 1.12
N CYS A 194 10.49 12.11 1.66
CA CYS A 194 10.42 13.14 2.70
C CYS A 194 10.34 14.55 2.08
N LEU A 195 10.00 15.57 2.89
CA LEU A 195 9.85 16.94 2.42
C LEU A 195 11.10 17.80 2.67
N ASN A 196 11.93 17.39 3.61
CA ASN A 196 13.11 18.14 4.05
C ASN A 196 14.38 17.62 3.37
N LYS A 197 15.04 18.43 2.56
CA LYS A 197 16.22 18.05 1.80
C LYS A 197 17.43 17.62 2.67
N PRO A 198 17.81 18.34 3.73
CA PRO A 198 18.83 17.89 4.69
C PRO A 198 18.52 16.57 5.37
N VAL A 199 17.24 16.31 5.65
CA VAL A 199 16.80 15.02 6.23
C VAL A 199 16.87 13.90 5.20
N GLU A 200 16.52 14.17 3.94
CA GLU A 200 16.64 13.23 2.83
C GLU A 200 18.06 12.64 2.74
N GLU A 201 19.08 13.49 2.80
CA GLU A 201 20.48 13.07 2.70
C GLU A 201 20.88 12.14 3.86
N LYS A 202 20.40 12.45 5.08
CA LYS A 202 20.63 11.58 6.25
C LYS A 202 19.91 10.24 6.11
N MET A 203 18.66 10.23 5.64
CA MET A 203 17.89 9.00 5.39
C MET A 203 18.57 8.12 4.32
N ILE A 204 19.08 8.70 3.25
CA ILE A 204 19.82 7.99 2.22
C ILE A 204 21.08 7.36 2.80
N LYS A 205 21.85 8.10 3.61
CA LYS A 205 23.07 7.61 4.24
C LYS A 205 22.79 6.41 5.17
N ILE A 206 21.71 6.44 5.94
CA ILE A 206 21.30 5.31 6.81
C ILE A 206 20.96 4.08 5.96
N ILE A 207 20.23 4.24 4.87
CA ILE A 207 19.91 3.13 3.95
C ILE A 207 21.20 2.53 3.36
N ASP A 208 22.14 3.36 2.96
CA ASP A 208 23.42 2.89 2.41
C ASP A 208 24.26 2.14 3.44
N ASN A 209 24.29 2.63 4.68
CA ASN A 209 24.98 1.95 5.78
C ASN A 209 24.37 0.57 6.06
N ALA A 210 23.05 0.48 6.17
CA ALA A 210 22.36 -0.80 6.35
C ALA A 210 22.66 -1.76 5.20
N LYS A 211 22.62 -1.27 3.95
CA LYS A 211 22.95 -2.10 2.78
C LYS A 211 24.39 -2.60 2.81
N LYS A 212 25.35 -1.79 3.26
CA LYS A 212 26.76 -2.19 3.39
C LYS A 212 26.97 -3.27 4.44
N SER A 213 26.20 -3.21 5.54
CA SER A 213 26.24 -4.22 6.60
C SER A 213 25.37 -5.45 6.33
N GLY A 214 24.69 -5.53 5.17
CA GLY A 214 23.78 -6.63 4.86
C GLY A 214 22.51 -6.63 5.67
N ASP A 215 22.12 -5.47 6.19
CA ASP A 215 20.95 -5.26 7.06
C ASP A 215 19.84 -4.48 6.34
N SER A 216 18.73 -4.23 7.04
CA SER A 216 17.58 -3.47 6.57
C SER A 216 17.15 -2.44 7.62
N VAL A 217 16.49 -1.39 7.17
CA VAL A 217 15.92 -0.35 8.03
C VAL A 217 14.40 -0.29 7.85
N GLY A 218 13.70 -0.05 8.94
CA GLY A 218 12.29 0.27 8.95
C GLY A 218 12.04 1.77 8.77
N GLY A 219 10.76 2.14 8.70
CA GLY A 219 10.36 3.55 8.61
C GLY A 219 8.89 3.74 8.92
N ILE A 220 8.50 5.01 8.99
CA ILE A 220 7.13 5.46 9.22
C ILE A 220 6.75 6.39 8.08
N PHE A 221 5.55 6.20 7.57
CA PHE A 221 4.94 7.10 6.61
C PHE A 221 3.57 7.51 7.11
N GLU A 222 3.11 8.65 6.65
CA GLU A 222 1.76 9.11 6.95
C GLU A 222 0.94 9.25 5.68
N ILE A 223 -0.37 9.06 5.82
CA ILE A 223 -1.35 9.16 4.76
C ILE A 223 -2.39 10.19 5.19
N PHE A 224 -2.74 11.06 4.26
CA PHE A 224 -3.76 12.07 4.41
C PHE A 224 -4.92 11.82 3.45
N ALA A 225 -6.12 12.04 3.92
CA ALA A 225 -7.32 12.05 3.10
C ALA A 225 -8.08 13.37 3.34
N THR A 226 -8.47 14.04 2.26
CA THR A 226 -9.30 15.27 2.31
C THR A 226 -10.53 15.11 1.44
N GLY A 227 -11.54 15.97 1.65
CA GLY A 227 -12.81 15.89 0.93
C GLY A 227 -13.72 14.77 1.42
N LEU A 228 -13.46 14.24 2.61
CA LEU A 228 -14.28 13.19 3.19
C LEU A 228 -15.67 13.71 3.54
N PRO A 229 -16.75 13.04 3.11
CA PRO A 229 -18.08 13.43 3.51
C PRO A 229 -18.30 13.15 5.00
N TYR A 230 -19.16 13.95 5.60
CA TYR A 230 -19.61 13.75 6.96
C TYR A 230 -20.30 12.38 7.13
N GLY A 231 -20.09 11.73 8.26
CA GLY A 231 -20.78 10.47 8.59
C GLY A 231 -20.18 9.21 7.97
N LEU A 232 -18.92 9.24 7.49
CA LEU A 232 -18.22 8.02 7.09
C LEU A 232 -17.99 7.09 8.28
N GLY A 233 -18.20 5.79 8.04
CA GLY A 233 -18.16 4.77 9.10
C GLY A 233 -19.42 4.81 9.97
N SER A 234 -19.39 4.13 11.09
CA SER A 234 -20.51 4.12 12.04
C SER A 234 -19.97 3.85 13.45
N TYR A 235 -20.64 4.40 14.44
CA TYR A 235 -20.41 4.12 15.86
C TYR A 235 -21.20 2.91 16.36
N THR A 236 -22.19 2.46 15.58
CA THR A 236 -23.21 1.50 16.03
C THR A 236 -22.65 0.09 16.25
N GLN A 237 -21.55 -0.27 15.58
CA GLN A 237 -20.94 -1.59 15.71
C GLN A 237 -19.43 -1.49 15.47
N TRP A 238 -18.65 -2.38 16.10
CA TRP A 238 -17.19 -2.35 16.07
C TRP A 238 -16.60 -2.47 14.65
N ASP A 239 -17.16 -3.33 13.81
CA ASP A 239 -16.69 -3.59 12.43
C ASP A 239 -17.17 -2.54 11.41
N LEU A 240 -18.05 -1.64 11.84
CA LEU A 240 -18.52 -0.50 11.04
C LEU A 240 -17.68 0.76 11.31
N LYS A 241 -16.86 0.78 12.34
CA LYS A 241 -15.95 1.90 12.62
C LYS A 241 -14.94 2.06 11.49
N LEU A 242 -14.77 3.30 11.00
CA LEU A 242 -13.88 3.59 9.88
C LEU A 242 -12.43 3.21 10.19
N GLN A 243 -11.95 3.56 11.38
CA GLN A 243 -10.60 3.20 11.83
C GLN A 243 -10.38 1.69 11.90
N ALA A 244 -11.37 0.91 12.31
CA ALA A 244 -11.26 -0.55 12.35
C ALA A 244 -11.07 -1.14 10.94
N ARG A 245 -11.82 -0.63 9.96
CA ARG A 245 -11.72 -1.06 8.56
C ARG A 245 -10.41 -0.64 7.91
N ILE A 246 -9.96 0.59 8.13
CA ILE A 246 -8.68 1.09 7.63
C ILE A 246 -7.54 0.28 8.24
N THR A 247 -7.54 0.08 9.57
CA THR A 247 -6.50 -0.69 10.26
C THR A 247 -6.41 -2.13 9.74
N ALA A 248 -7.55 -2.81 9.56
CA ALA A 248 -7.55 -4.17 9.04
C ALA A 248 -6.94 -4.27 7.64
N LEU A 249 -7.23 -3.31 6.75
CA LEU A 249 -6.67 -3.30 5.40
C LEU A 249 -5.17 -2.95 5.40
N ILE A 250 -4.74 -1.96 6.17
CA ILE A 250 -3.33 -1.56 6.23
C ILE A 250 -2.50 -2.66 6.88
N MET A 251 -2.96 -3.24 8.01
CA MET A 251 -2.23 -4.31 8.69
C MET A 251 -2.21 -5.63 7.90
N SER A 252 -3.06 -5.77 6.88
CA SER A 252 -2.99 -6.90 5.94
C SER A 252 -1.88 -6.75 4.89
N VAL A 253 -1.22 -5.60 4.79
CA VAL A 253 -0.09 -5.38 3.86
C VAL A 253 1.18 -5.97 4.45
N ASN A 254 1.94 -6.69 3.64
CA ASN A 254 3.17 -7.35 4.06
C ASN A 254 4.16 -6.35 4.70
N ALA A 255 4.81 -6.78 5.78
CA ALA A 255 5.82 -6.07 6.56
C ALA A 255 5.32 -4.87 7.39
N TYR A 256 4.05 -4.51 7.35
CA TYR A 256 3.51 -3.49 8.23
C TYR A 256 3.37 -4.05 9.67
N LYS A 257 3.82 -3.29 10.67
CA LYS A 257 3.89 -3.71 12.08
C LYS A 257 3.05 -2.86 13.02
N GLY A 258 2.57 -1.71 12.55
CA GLY A 258 1.76 -0.82 13.36
C GLY A 258 1.04 0.21 12.53
N ILE A 259 0.00 0.78 13.10
CA ILE A 259 -0.78 1.89 12.56
C ILE A 259 -1.24 2.77 13.73
N GLU A 260 -1.18 4.06 13.52
CA GLU A 260 -1.75 5.06 14.40
C GLU A 260 -2.81 5.85 13.64
N ILE A 261 -3.83 6.30 14.35
CA ILE A 261 -4.93 7.10 13.80
C ILE A 261 -4.95 8.44 14.52
N GLY A 262 -4.96 9.56 13.78
CA GLY A 262 -4.93 10.91 14.33
C GLY A 262 -3.64 11.21 15.08
N GLY A 263 -3.75 11.70 16.30
CA GLY A 263 -2.61 11.99 17.18
C GLY A 263 -1.84 10.76 17.64
N GLY A 264 -2.40 9.54 17.42
CA GLY A 264 -1.77 8.29 17.76
C GLY A 264 -1.38 8.18 19.23
N MET A 265 -0.27 7.49 19.50
CA MET A 265 0.24 7.28 20.85
C MET A 265 0.66 8.58 21.56
N LYS A 266 1.02 9.62 20.82
CA LYS A 266 1.33 10.94 21.39
C LYS A 266 0.14 11.58 22.11
N GLY A 267 -1.07 11.13 21.84
CA GLY A 267 -2.25 11.54 22.58
C GLY A 267 -2.21 11.15 24.07
N ALA A 268 -1.48 10.08 24.43
CA ALA A 268 -1.30 9.68 25.83
C ALA A 268 -0.50 10.67 26.68
N GLU A 269 0.26 11.55 26.05
CA GLU A 269 1.10 12.57 26.68
C GLU A 269 0.33 13.89 26.91
N LYS A 270 -0.95 13.97 26.54
CA LYS A 270 -1.74 15.20 26.50
C LYS A 270 -3.02 15.09 27.31
N TYR A 271 -3.50 16.23 27.78
CA TYR A 271 -4.84 16.31 28.35
C TYR A 271 -5.93 16.17 27.27
N GLY A 272 -7.09 15.67 27.64
CA GLY A 272 -8.22 15.51 26.71
C GLY A 272 -8.58 16.81 25.98
N SER A 273 -8.56 17.94 26.68
CA SER A 273 -8.82 19.26 26.09
C SER A 273 -7.82 19.70 25.02
N GLU A 274 -6.63 19.11 24.97
CA GLU A 274 -5.61 19.39 23.94
C GLU A 274 -5.72 18.49 22.72
N ILE A 275 -6.57 17.45 22.81
CA ILE A 275 -6.71 16.43 21.77
C ILE A 275 -8.06 16.54 21.05
N HIS A 276 -9.11 17.02 21.74
CA HIS A 276 -10.45 17.10 21.18
C HIS A 276 -10.50 18.13 20.05
N ASP A 277 -11.20 17.76 18.96
CA ASP A 277 -11.50 18.70 17.88
C ASP A 277 -12.52 19.74 18.41
N GLU A 278 -12.29 21.02 18.08
CA GLU A 278 -13.23 22.07 18.40
C GLU A 278 -14.47 21.99 17.50
N ILE A 279 -15.65 22.12 18.12
CA ILE A 279 -16.90 22.24 17.40
C ILE A 279 -17.22 23.72 17.29
N GLY A 280 -17.02 24.32 16.11
CA GLY A 280 -17.28 25.73 15.83
C GLY A 280 -18.58 25.94 15.07
N LEU A 281 -19.34 26.98 15.44
CA LEU A 281 -20.45 27.50 14.67
C LEU A 281 -19.91 28.42 13.55
N LYS A 282 -19.50 27.85 12.44
CA LYS A 282 -19.36 28.59 11.18
C LYS A 282 -20.42 28.09 10.21
N ALA A 283 -21.02 29.04 9.48
CA ALA A 283 -22.06 28.81 8.48
C ALA A 283 -21.63 27.93 7.29
N VAL A 284 -20.53 27.25 7.39
CA VAL A 284 -20.06 26.24 6.48
C VAL A 284 -19.80 25.00 7.34
N SER A 285 -20.64 24.03 7.15
CA SER A 285 -20.65 22.72 7.73
C SER A 285 -19.27 22.02 7.65
N TYR A 286 -18.41 22.28 8.60
CA TYR A 286 -17.27 21.45 8.90
C TYR A 286 -17.38 20.95 10.33
N THR A 287 -18.23 20.01 10.51
CA THR A 287 -18.07 19.07 11.59
C THR A 287 -16.97 18.12 11.16
N HIS A 288 -15.81 18.31 11.70
CA HIS A 288 -14.72 17.34 11.57
C HIS A 288 -15.03 16.11 12.40
N LEU A 289 -15.93 15.28 11.92
CA LEU A 289 -15.91 13.86 12.22
C LEU A 289 -14.96 13.17 11.23
N THR A 290 -13.88 13.79 10.96
CA THR A 290 -12.68 13.12 10.55
C THR A 290 -12.19 12.33 11.75
N LEU A 291 -11.71 11.13 11.52
CA LEU A 291 -10.67 10.56 12.36
C LEU A 291 -9.79 11.73 12.77
N PRO A 292 -9.50 11.94 14.06
CA PRO A 292 -8.73 13.09 14.49
C PRO A 292 -7.39 13.06 13.79
N THR A 293 -7.34 13.64 12.63
CA THR A 293 -6.17 13.88 11.84
C THR A 293 -5.80 15.32 12.10
N ARG A 294 -5.40 15.62 13.33
CA ARG A 294 -4.62 16.82 13.52
C ARG A 294 -3.37 16.65 12.68
N LEU A 295 -3.29 17.44 11.65
CA LEU A 295 -1.99 17.93 11.23
C LEU A 295 -1.47 18.74 12.41
N PRO A 296 -0.29 18.41 12.94
CA PRO A 296 0.32 19.20 14.00
C PRO A 296 0.56 20.64 13.54
#